data_69bb275d61750e4f95a1eb3bbf5caa4e
#
_entry.id   69bb275d61750e4f95a1eb3bbf5caa4e
#
_cell.length_a   1.000
_cell.length_b   1.000
_cell.length_c   1.000
_cell.angle_alpha   90.00
_cell.angle_beta   90.00
_cell.angle_gamma   90.00
#
_symmetry.space_group_name_H-M   'P 1'
#
loop_
_entity.id
_entity.type
_entity.pdbx_description
1 polymer ?
#
loop_
_entity_poly.entity_id
_entity_poly.type
_entity_poly.pdbx_seq_one_letter_code
_entity_poly.pdbx_strand_id
1 'polypeptide(L)'
;MSVKHKYTVIIPHYKLIDLLPRALNSIPDRQDVQIVVVDDNSGIDEERFHVLNTFRHAECRFVFTKESKGAGYVRNVGLSHATGEWLLFLDADDFFEEGAFSLFDEYADSANDVVYFNTKSVYSESLLPSSRFGTYNAYINFAQPDNLHHQNIIRAYHVVPVAKMIRSALVHTHNIRFDEVPWGNDVFFATQVGAKASKIAIEKKVTYVVTERENSLVKQLSAEALLCRYKVALRANQYLRSEGMKPYQNTILFHLKRISKCGMIPFVKALCVGFKYGGYNLHTLYLSSRMVKHILHTYNPSQP
;
A
#
# COMPACT_ATOMS: atom_id res chain seq x y z
N MET A 1 1.92 -15.64 18.08
CA MET A 1 3.25 -15.07 18.34
C MET A 1 3.15 -14.13 19.54
N SER A 2 4.16 -14.09 20.42
CA SER A 2 4.19 -13.09 21.49
C SER A 2 4.52 -11.72 20.88
N VAL A 3 3.73 -10.69 21.23
CA VAL A 3 4.03 -9.30 20.87
C VAL A 3 5.25 -8.86 21.66
N LYS A 4 6.31 -8.45 20.98
CA LYS A 4 7.57 -8.02 21.59
C LYS A 4 7.77 -6.50 21.45
N HIS A 5 7.28 -5.92 20.36
CA HIS A 5 7.43 -4.51 20.01
C HIS A 5 6.06 -3.85 19.82
N LYS A 6 5.99 -2.53 19.97
CA LYS A 6 4.78 -1.77 19.63
C LYS A 6 4.62 -1.67 18.11
N TYR A 7 5.71 -1.44 17.40
CA TYR A 7 5.71 -1.28 15.94
C TYR A 7 6.67 -2.25 15.26
N THR A 8 6.27 -2.78 14.10
CA THR A 8 7.20 -3.37 13.13
C THR A 8 7.12 -2.57 11.83
N VAL A 9 8.25 -2.00 11.41
CA VAL A 9 8.41 -1.38 10.10
C VAL A 9 8.96 -2.41 9.13
N ILE A 10 8.20 -2.72 8.06
CA ILE A 10 8.61 -3.68 7.02
C ILE A 10 9.05 -2.90 5.78
N ILE A 11 10.30 -3.10 5.34
CA ILE A 11 10.91 -2.41 4.22
C ILE A 11 11.28 -3.42 3.14
N PRO A 12 10.49 -3.53 2.03
CA PRO A 12 10.89 -4.31 0.87
C PRO A 12 12.01 -3.58 0.13
N HIS A 13 13.10 -4.29 -0.16
CA HIS A 13 14.26 -3.74 -0.84
C HIS A 13 14.59 -4.52 -2.12
N TYR A 14 14.95 -3.81 -3.21
CA TYR A 14 15.56 -4.36 -4.41
C TYR A 14 16.40 -3.31 -5.13
N LYS A 15 17.73 -3.49 -5.10
CA LYS A 15 18.71 -2.63 -5.80
C LYS A 15 18.63 -1.13 -5.50
N LEU A 16 18.23 -0.77 -4.27
CA LEU A 16 18.04 0.62 -3.82
C LEU A 16 18.91 0.97 -2.61
N ILE A 17 20.08 0.35 -2.49
CA ILE A 17 20.96 0.48 -1.33
C ILE A 17 21.34 1.94 -1.02
N ASP A 18 21.44 2.78 -2.05
CA ASP A 18 21.83 4.18 -1.88
C ASP A 18 20.66 5.06 -1.40
N LEU A 19 19.40 4.61 -1.53
CA LEU A 19 18.22 5.28 -1.02
C LEU A 19 17.78 4.76 0.35
N LEU A 20 18.13 3.53 0.69
CA LEU A 20 17.77 2.88 1.94
C LEU A 20 18.17 3.69 3.21
N PRO A 21 19.32 4.39 3.27
CA PRO A 21 19.66 5.23 4.43
C PRO A 21 18.60 6.30 4.73
N ARG A 22 17.98 6.91 3.71
CA ARG A 22 16.92 7.90 3.91
C ARG A 22 15.70 7.29 4.58
N ALA A 23 15.30 6.12 4.14
CA ALA A 23 14.19 5.37 4.74
C ALA A 23 14.50 5.02 6.21
N LEU A 24 15.67 4.45 6.48
CA LEU A 24 16.11 4.07 7.82
C LEU A 24 16.21 5.27 8.76
N ASN A 25 16.83 6.37 8.33
CA ASN A 25 17.01 7.59 9.15
C ASN A 25 15.68 8.29 9.51
N SER A 26 14.57 7.95 8.83
CA SER A 26 13.23 8.45 9.16
C SER A 26 12.54 7.67 10.29
N ILE A 27 13.13 6.57 10.74
CA ILE A 27 12.61 5.71 11.82
C ILE A 27 13.34 6.06 13.13
N PRO A 28 12.63 6.33 14.22
CA PRO A 28 13.27 6.64 15.49
C PRO A 28 13.96 5.42 16.10
N ASP A 29 15.11 5.65 16.73
CA ASP A 29 15.85 4.62 17.46
C ASP A 29 15.22 4.35 18.84
N ARG A 30 14.16 3.51 18.87
CA ARG A 30 13.35 3.19 20.05
C ARG A 30 13.28 1.69 20.28
N GLN A 31 13.32 1.24 21.56
CA GLN A 31 13.24 -0.17 21.94
C GLN A 31 11.92 -0.87 21.56
N ASP A 32 10.85 -0.12 21.42
CA ASP A 32 9.54 -0.63 21.02
C ASP A 32 9.31 -0.67 19.50
N VAL A 33 10.36 -0.38 18.70
CA VAL A 33 10.34 -0.43 17.25
C VAL A 33 11.21 -1.57 16.74
N GLN A 34 10.64 -2.43 15.93
CA GLN A 34 11.33 -3.42 15.11
C GLN A 34 11.37 -2.94 13.66
N ILE A 35 12.53 -3.09 13.02
CA ILE A 35 12.74 -2.81 11.60
C ILE A 35 13.10 -4.12 10.91
N VAL A 36 12.39 -4.47 9.85
CA VAL A 36 12.63 -5.67 9.04
C VAL A 36 12.83 -5.24 7.59
N VAL A 37 14.09 -5.18 7.17
CA VAL A 37 14.46 -4.93 5.77
C VAL A 37 14.59 -6.28 5.08
N VAL A 38 13.83 -6.48 3.99
CA VAL A 38 13.89 -7.73 3.22
C VAL A 38 14.41 -7.44 1.83
N ASP A 39 15.58 -7.97 1.49
CA ASP A 39 16.19 -7.84 0.17
C ASP A 39 15.71 -8.94 -0.79
N ASP A 40 15.23 -8.56 -1.97
CA ASP A 40 14.73 -9.45 -3.02
C ASP A 40 15.85 -9.97 -3.94
N ASN A 41 16.92 -10.50 -3.35
CA ASN A 41 18.08 -11.01 -4.08
C ASN A 41 18.70 -9.96 -5.04
N SER A 42 19.05 -8.81 -4.49
CA SER A 42 19.63 -7.68 -5.26
C SER A 42 21.01 -7.96 -5.81
N GLY A 43 21.72 -9.00 -5.33
CA GLY A 43 23.13 -9.26 -5.65
C GLY A 43 24.08 -8.24 -5.03
N ILE A 44 23.66 -7.55 -3.99
CA ILE A 44 24.46 -6.59 -3.21
C ILE A 44 25.07 -7.34 -2.03
N ASP A 45 26.33 -7.04 -1.71
CA ASP A 45 27.02 -7.60 -0.55
C ASP A 45 26.24 -7.30 0.75
N GLU A 46 25.99 -8.33 1.55
CA GLU A 46 25.26 -8.23 2.80
C GLU A 46 25.94 -7.26 3.80
N GLU A 47 27.27 -7.17 3.79
CA GLU A 47 28.01 -6.21 4.61
C GLU A 47 27.59 -4.76 4.37
N ARG A 48 27.26 -4.40 3.14
CA ARG A 48 26.75 -3.04 2.82
C ARG A 48 25.45 -2.73 3.55
N PHE A 49 24.61 -3.71 3.80
CA PHE A 49 23.39 -3.52 4.60
C PHE A 49 23.73 -3.41 6.10
N HIS A 50 24.65 -4.21 6.60
CA HIS A 50 25.01 -4.17 8.01
C HIS A 50 25.64 -2.84 8.43
N VAL A 51 26.42 -2.21 7.56
CA VAL A 51 26.98 -0.86 7.78
C VAL A 51 25.89 0.21 7.94
N LEU A 52 24.71 0.00 7.33
CA LEU A 52 23.58 0.93 7.46
C LEU A 52 22.85 0.79 8.80
N ASN A 53 23.12 -0.25 9.58
CA ASN A 53 22.50 -0.43 10.89
C ASN A 53 23.15 0.49 11.93
N THR A 54 22.62 1.69 12.07
CA THR A 54 23.07 2.67 13.07
C THR A 54 22.20 2.68 14.34
N PHE A 55 21.19 1.80 14.41
CA PHE A 55 20.27 1.72 15.55
C PHE A 55 20.96 1.09 16.77
N ARG A 56 20.70 1.66 17.96
CA ARG A 56 21.20 1.18 19.25
C ARG A 56 20.10 0.56 20.11
N HIS A 57 18.87 1.02 19.93
CA HIS A 57 17.72 0.65 20.74
C HIS A 57 16.67 -0.12 19.93
N ALA A 58 16.42 0.27 18.68
CA ALA A 58 15.52 -0.44 17.78
C ALA A 58 16.15 -1.76 17.33
N GLU A 59 15.32 -2.83 17.26
CA GLU A 59 15.75 -4.08 16.64
C GLU A 59 15.71 -3.92 15.11
N CYS A 60 16.87 -3.86 14.46
CA CYS A 60 16.97 -3.81 13.00
C CYS A 60 17.48 -5.14 12.45
N ARG A 61 16.68 -5.81 11.64
CA ARG A 61 16.98 -7.10 11.00
C ARG A 61 17.01 -6.96 9.48
N PHE A 62 18.09 -7.43 8.86
CA PHE A 62 18.19 -7.63 7.41
C PHE A 62 17.91 -9.10 7.08
N VAL A 63 17.02 -9.34 6.10
CA VAL A 63 16.66 -10.67 5.63
C VAL A 63 16.94 -10.72 4.14
N PHE A 64 17.73 -11.67 3.69
CA PHE A 64 18.15 -11.84 2.30
C PHE A 64 17.40 -13.03 1.70
N THR A 65 16.61 -12.79 0.65
CA THR A 65 15.99 -13.89 -0.08
C THR A 65 16.92 -14.44 -1.15
N LYS A 66 16.73 -15.70 -1.52
CA LYS A 66 17.53 -16.34 -2.58
C LYS A 66 16.91 -16.22 -3.97
N GLU A 67 15.72 -15.67 -4.04
CA GLU A 67 14.87 -15.64 -5.24
C GLU A 67 14.32 -14.23 -5.43
N SER A 68 14.42 -13.70 -6.66
CA SER A 68 13.82 -12.39 -7.03
C SER A 68 12.34 -12.60 -7.40
N LYS A 69 11.46 -12.64 -6.39
CA LYS A 69 10.01 -12.87 -6.54
C LYS A 69 9.15 -11.59 -6.49
N GLY A 70 9.79 -10.44 -6.27
CA GLY A 70 9.15 -9.14 -6.27
C GLY A 70 8.57 -8.70 -4.90
N ALA A 71 8.10 -7.45 -4.88
CA ALA A 71 7.75 -6.76 -3.64
C ALA A 71 6.65 -7.44 -2.81
N GLY A 72 5.71 -8.17 -3.42
CA GLY A 72 4.69 -8.93 -2.69
C GLY A 72 5.29 -10.05 -1.85
N TYR A 73 6.18 -10.83 -2.45
CA TYR A 73 6.89 -11.92 -1.76
C TYR A 73 7.72 -11.39 -0.60
N VAL A 74 8.55 -10.38 -0.82
CA VAL A 74 9.42 -9.86 0.26
C VAL A 74 8.63 -9.21 1.38
N ARG A 75 7.49 -8.57 1.10
CA ARG A 75 6.57 -8.11 2.16
C ARG A 75 5.97 -9.27 2.95
N ASN A 76 5.65 -10.40 2.30
CA ASN A 76 5.19 -11.61 2.99
C ASN A 76 6.29 -12.21 3.88
N VAL A 77 7.53 -12.22 3.42
CA VAL A 77 8.70 -12.59 4.27
C VAL A 77 8.80 -11.63 5.46
N GLY A 78 8.72 -10.31 5.24
CA GLY A 78 8.71 -9.32 6.31
C GLY A 78 7.62 -9.57 7.35
N LEU A 79 6.39 -9.87 6.90
CA LEU A 79 5.27 -10.24 7.77
C LEU A 79 5.56 -11.46 8.65
N SER A 80 6.33 -12.45 8.16
CA SER A 80 6.68 -13.64 8.95
C SER A 80 7.70 -13.37 10.07
N HIS A 81 8.44 -12.26 9.95
CA HIS A 81 9.41 -11.80 10.96
C HIS A 81 8.86 -10.70 11.88
N ALA A 82 7.68 -10.18 11.60
CA ALA A 82 7.08 -9.10 12.36
C ALA A 82 6.66 -9.57 13.76
N THR A 83 7.05 -8.81 14.80
CA THR A 83 6.71 -9.07 16.21
C THR A 83 5.99 -7.89 16.86
N GLY A 84 5.77 -6.80 16.11
CA GLY A 84 5.07 -5.60 16.58
C GLY A 84 3.56 -5.80 16.65
N GLU A 85 2.95 -5.06 17.56
CA GLU A 85 1.49 -4.95 17.67
C GLU A 85 0.90 -4.27 16.44
N TRP A 86 1.60 -3.28 15.91
CA TRP A 86 1.26 -2.55 14.71
C TRP A 86 2.27 -2.78 13.60
N LEU A 87 1.76 -3.01 12.39
CA LEU A 87 2.53 -3.12 11.17
C LEU A 87 2.53 -1.78 10.43
N LEU A 88 3.72 -1.33 10.06
CA LEU A 88 3.97 -0.16 9.20
C LEU A 88 4.75 -0.65 7.98
N PHE A 89 4.34 -0.23 6.79
CA PHE A 89 5.08 -0.52 5.56
C PHE A 89 5.77 0.75 5.08
N LEU A 90 7.06 0.62 4.73
CA LEU A 90 7.87 1.70 4.21
C LEU A 90 8.63 1.20 2.97
N ASP A 91 8.40 1.80 1.81
CA ASP A 91 9.15 1.46 0.61
C ASP A 91 10.59 2.02 0.72
N ALA A 92 11.59 1.28 0.23
CA ALA A 92 13.02 1.59 0.44
C ALA A 92 13.47 2.93 -0.18
N ASP A 93 12.67 3.51 -1.08
CA ASP A 93 12.91 4.82 -1.67
C ASP A 93 12.12 5.96 -1.02
N ASP A 94 11.20 5.65 -0.10
CA ASP A 94 10.35 6.60 0.61
C ASP A 94 10.86 6.86 2.05
N PHE A 95 10.14 7.69 2.82
CA PHE A 95 10.50 7.97 4.22
C PHE A 95 9.27 8.45 5.02
N PHE A 96 9.33 8.31 6.35
CA PHE A 96 8.32 8.88 7.23
C PHE A 96 8.51 10.39 7.36
N GLU A 97 7.42 11.14 7.46
CA GLU A 97 7.44 12.56 7.78
C GLU A 97 7.90 12.77 9.22
N GLU A 98 8.54 13.89 9.48
CA GLU A 98 8.95 14.26 10.84
C GLU A 98 7.74 14.29 11.79
N GLY A 99 7.89 13.70 12.98
CA GLY A 99 6.79 13.58 13.95
C GLY A 99 5.80 12.44 13.66
N ALA A 100 5.96 11.66 12.59
CA ALA A 100 5.06 10.55 12.25
C ALA A 100 4.88 9.57 13.40
N PHE A 101 5.97 9.18 14.10
CA PHE A 101 5.89 8.24 15.21
C PHE A 101 5.18 8.82 16.44
N SER A 102 5.30 10.12 16.71
CA SER A 102 4.50 10.78 17.75
C SER A 102 3.00 10.67 17.44
N LEU A 103 2.63 10.82 16.16
CA LEU A 103 1.26 10.66 15.74
C LEU A 103 0.80 9.18 15.79
N PHE A 104 1.67 8.22 15.47
CA PHE A 104 1.37 6.79 15.65
C PHE A 104 1.13 6.45 17.13
N ASP A 105 1.89 7.05 18.06
CA ASP A 105 1.73 6.86 19.49
C ASP A 105 0.35 7.34 19.99
N GLU A 106 -0.25 8.40 19.41
CA GLU A 106 -1.61 8.85 19.73
C GLU A 106 -2.67 7.76 19.46
N TYR A 107 -2.41 6.86 18.51
CA TYR A 107 -3.33 5.78 18.12
C TYR A 107 -2.93 4.39 18.63
N ALA A 108 -1.74 4.24 19.22
CA ALA A 108 -1.17 2.94 19.56
C ALA A 108 -2.05 2.11 20.49
N ASP A 109 -2.64 2.76 21.50
CA ASP A 109 -3.48 2.11 22.50
C ASP A 109 -4.99 2.17 22.14
N SER A 110 -5.32 2.63 20.92
CA SER A 110 -6.70 2.69 20.44
C SER A 110 -7.25 1.30 20.10
N ALA A 111 -8.58 1.15 20.10
CA ALA A 111 -9.25 -0.08 19.68
C ALA A 111 -9.39 -0.20 18.14
N ASN A 112 -8.63 0.58 17.35
CA ASN A 112 -8.70 0.53 15.91
C ASN A 112 -7.92 -0.67 15.36
N ASP A 113 -8.40 -1.29 14.29
CA ASP A 113 -7.68 -2.31 13.53
C ASP A 113 -6.77 -1.68 12.48
N VAL A 114 -7.19 -0.53 11.94
CA VAL A 114 -6.42 0.23 10.94
C VAL A 114 -6.60 1.72 11.19
N VAL A 115 -5.49 2.46 11.11
CA VAL A 115 -5.48 3.93 11.06
C VAL A 115 -4.93 4.37 9.71
N TYR A 116 -5.64 5.22 9.00
CA TYR A 116 -5.27 5.76 7.69
C TYR A 116 -4.80 7.20 7.84
N PHE A 117 -3.73 7.56 7.12
CA PHE A 117 -3.12 8.89 7.17
C PHE A 117 -2.96 9.49 5.77
N ASN A 118 -2.79 10.81 5.70
CA ASN A 118 -2.37 11.47 4.49
C ASN A 118 -0.89 11.23 4.18
N THR A 119 -0.53 11.51 2.93
CA THR A 119 0.83 11.45 2.42
C THR A 119 1.27 12.81 1.86
N LYS A 120 2.58 12.99 1.75
CA LYS A 120 3.23 14.04 0.99
C LYS A 120 3.99 13.39 -0.18
N SER A 121 4.05 14.04 -1.31
CA SER A 121 4.79 13.52 -2.47
C SER A 121 5.87 14.48 -2.89
N VAL A 122 7.08 13.96 -3.15
CA VAL A 122 8.24 14.75 -3.59
C VAL A 122 9.00 14.02 -4.69
N TYR A 123 9.75 14.74 -5.51
CA TYR A 123 10.72 14.14 -6.41
C TYR A 123 11.92 13.62 -5.62
N SER A 124 12.39 12.41 -5.93
CA SER A 124 13.39 11.68 -5.13
C SER A 124 14.73 12.41 -4.99
N GLU A 125 15.16 13.13 -6.03
CA GLU A 125 16.46 13.83 -6.07
C GLU A 125 16.37 15.24 -5.48
N SER A 126 15.39 16.03 -5.90
CA SER A 126 15.28 17.43 -5.51
C SER A 126 14.48 17.68 -4.23
N LEU A 127 13.70 16.68 -3.78
CA LEU A 127 12.72 16.79 -2.70
C LEU A 127 11.65 17.88 -2.90
N LEU A 128 11.56 18.43 -4.11
CA LEU A 128 10.50 19.38 -4.46
C LEU A 128 9.14 18.66 -4.53
N PRO A 129 8.03 19.35 -4.26
CA PRO A 129 6.70 18.77 -4.28
C PRO A 129 6.35 18.07 -5.60
N SER A 130 5.71 16.90 -5.52
CA SER A 130 5.11 16.18 -6.65
C SER A 130 3.64 15.85 -6.37
N SER A 131 2.93 15.24 -7.34
CA SER A 131 1.49 14.94 -7.22
C SER A 131 1.16 13.45 -7.18
N ARG A 132 2.14 12.59 -6.92
CA ARG A 132 2.02 11.14 -7.11
C ARG A 132 0.86 10.49 -6.32
N PHE A 133 0.60 10.88 -5.08
CA PHE A 133 -0.40 10.25 -4.19
C PHE A 133 -1.69 11.06 -4.03
N GLY A 134 -1.92 12.04 -4.88
CA GLY A 134 -3.07 12.93 -4.80
C GLY A 134 -4.44 12.22 -4.73
N THR A 135 -4.61 11.10 -5.42
CA THR A 135 -5.85 10.31 -5.38
C THR A 135 -6.14 9.76 -3.98
N TYR A 136 -5.13 9.22 -3.28
CA TYR A 136 -5.34 8.65 -1.93
C TYR A 136 -5.58 9.75 -0.90
N ASN A 137 -4.88 10.87 -1.00
CA ASN A 137 -5.11 12.04 -0.17
C ASN A 137 -6.51 12.62 -0.39
N ALA A 138 -7.02 12.62 -1.64
CA ALA A 138 -8.39 13.07 -1.92
C ALA A 138 -9.43 12.20 -1.17
N TYR A 139 -9.24 10.88 -1.10
CA TYR A 139 -10.12 10.01 -0.31
C TYR A 139 -10.05 10.32 1.19
N ILE A 140 -8.84 10.50 1.75
CA ILE A 140 -8.66 10.83 3.17
C ILE A 140 -9.28 12.19 3.49
N ASN A 141 -9.06 13.22 2.66
CA ASN A 141 -9.58 14.56 2.87
C ASN A 141 -11.11 14.65 2.71
N PHE A 142 -11.67 13.85 1.80
CA PHE A 142 -13.11 13.72 1.61
C PHE A 142 -13.79 13.06 2.83
N ALA A 143 -13.12 12.11 3.46
CA ALA A 143 -13.76 11.29 4.48
C ALA A 143 -14.10 12.07 5.76
N GLN A 144 -15.31 11.84 6.24
CA GLN A 144 -15.76 12.21 7.59
C GLN A 144 -15.64 10.95 8.46
N PRO A 145 -14.85 10.99 9.56
CA PRO A 145 -14.52 9.80 10.34
C PRO A 145 -15.73 9.01 10.84
N ASP A 146 -16.80 9.70 11.25
CA ASP A 146 -18.01 9.08 11.80
C ASP A 146 -19.02 8.61 10.73
N ASN A 147 -18.76 8.86 9.46
CA ASN A 147 -19.62 8.46 8.36
C ASN A 147 -19.23 7.07 7.84
N LEU A 148 -20.06 6.07 8.09
CA LEU A 148 -19.81 4.68 7.68
C LEU A 148 -19.63 4.53 6.15
N HIS A 149 -20.37 5.30 5.34
CA HIS A 149 -20.19 5.26 3.88
C HIS A 149 -18.80 5.75 3.48
N HIS A 150 -18.32 6.85 4.09
CA HIS A 150 -16.97 7.37 3.84
C HIS A 150 -15.88 6.42 4.35
N GLN A 151 -16.07 5.80 5.52
CA GLN A 151 -15.17 4.76 6.00
C GLN A 151 -15.06 3.60 5.01
N ASN A 152 -16.19 3.13 4.46
CA ASN A 152 -16.20 2.04 3.49
C ASN A 152 -15.53 2.43 2.15
N ILE A 153 -15.61 3.70 1.75
CA ILE A 153 -14.82 4.22 0.62
C ILE A 153 -13.32 4.09 0.91
N ILE A 154 -12.86 4.53 2.08
CA ILE A 154 -11.44 4.39 2.47
C ILE A 154 -11.01 2.93 2.48
N ARG A 155 -11.79 2.05 3.12
CA ARG A 155 -11.53 0.60 3.19
C ARG A 155 -11.34 -0.04 1.81
N ALA A 156 -12.15 0.37 0.82
CA ALA A 156 -12.16 -0.24 -0.51
C ALA A 156 -11.23 0.44 -1.51
N TYR A 157 -10.93 1.73 -1.36
CA TYR A 157 -10.22 2.51 -2.38
C TYR A 157 -8.81 2.94 -1.98
N HIS A 158 -8.46 2.91 -0.69
CA HIS A 158 -7.08 3.14 -0.26
C HIS A 158 -6.28 1.84 -0.35
N VAL A 159 -5.95 1.42 -1.58
CA VAL A 159 -5.42 0.09 -1.92
C VAL A 159 -3.90 -0.03 -1.90
N VAL A 160 -3.22 0.83 -1.14
CA VAL A 160 -1.75 0.75 -0.91
C VAL A 160 -1.47 0.38 0.54
N PRO A 161 -0.36 -0.27 0.88
CA PRO A 161 -0.04 -0.69 2.24
C PRO A 161 0.54 0.45 3.09
N VAL A 162 1.10 1.48 2.45
CA VAL A 162 1.77 2.62 3.09
C VAL A 162 0.78 3.65 3.65
N ALA A 163 1.27 4.56 4.47
CA ALA A 163 0.47 5.58 5.17
C ALA A 163 -0.67 4.97 6.00
N LYS A 164 -0.39 3.86 6.66
CA LYS A 164 -1.31 3.13 7.54
C LYS A 164 -0.58 2.55 8.75
N MET A 165 -1.29 2.50 9.88
CA MET A 165 -1.01 1.54 10.94
C MET A 165 -2.00 0.39 10.79
N ILE A 166 -1.54 -0.85 10.81
CA ILE A 166 -2.37 -2.05 10.66
C ILE A 166 -2.13 -2.96 11.86
N ARG A 167 -3.18 -3.34 12.59
CA ARG A 167 -3.06 -4.33 13.67
C ARG A 167 -2.47 -5.64 13.15
N SER A 168 -1.40 -6.08 13.77
CA SER A 168 -0.76 -7.36 13.45
C SER A 168 -1.74 -8.53 13.64
N ALA A 169 -2.56 -8.49 14.71
CA ALA A 169 -3.59 -9.48 14.97
C ALA A 169 -4.60 -9.62 13.83
N LEU A 170 -5.04 -8.51 13.21
CA LEU A 170 -5.95 -8.53 12.05
C LEU A 170 -5.35 -9.35 10.91
N VAL A 171 -4.08 -9.09 10.58
CA VAL A 171 -3.37 -9.75 9.47
C VAL A 171 -3.18 -11.25 9.75
N HIS A 172 -2.79 -11.60 10.98
CA HIS A 172 -2.57 -12.99 11.38
C HIS A 172 -3.87 -13.79 11.48
N THR A 173 -4.89 -13.26 12.15
CA THR A 173 -6.19 -13.95 12.36
C THR A 173 -6.86 -14.29 11.03
N HIS A 174 -6.79 -13.40 10.05
CA HIS A 174 -7.40 -13.59 8.74
C HIS A 174 -6.43 -14.13 7.68
N ASN A 175 -5.21 -14.48 8.07
CA ASN A 175 -4.15 -14.97 7.17
C ASN A 175 -3.98 -14.08 5.93
N ILE A 176 -4.00 -12.75 6.12
CA ILE A 176 -3.89 -11.78 5.03
C ILE A 176 -2.46 -11.77 4.49
N ARG A 177 -2.31 -11.85 3.16
CA ARG A 177 -1.01 -11.88 2.48
C ARG A 177 -1.03 -11.01 1.24
N PHE A 178 0.14 -10.52 0.87
CA PHE A 178 0.35 -9.87 -0.42
C PHE A 178 0.26 -10.88 -1.56
N ASP A 179 -0.25 -10.43 -2.71
CA ASP A 179 -0.16 -11.22 -3.94
C ASP A 179 1.29 -11.23 -4.45
N GLU A 180 1.79 -12.39 -4.83
CA GLU A 180 3.13 -12.55 -5.41
C GLU A 180 3.06 -12.41 -6.94
N VAL A 181 2.59 -11.25 -7.38
CA VAL A 181 2.45 -10.87 -8.79
C VAL A 181 3.34 -9.66 -9.11
N PRO A 182 3.79 -9.51 -10.36
CA PRO A 182 4.73 -8.45 -10.71
C PRO A 182 4.14 -7.04 -10.66
N TRP A 183 2.82 -6.88 -10.80
CA TRP A 183 2.15 -5.57 -10.77
C TRP A 183 0.86 -5.60 -9.96
N GLY A 184 0.73 -4.65 -9.01
CA GLY A 184 -0.46 -4.52 -8.15
C GLY A 184 -0.51 -5.54 -7.02
N ASN A 185 0.65 -6.02 -6.56
CA ASN A 185 0.78 -7.00 -5.48
C ASN A 185 0.20 -6.54 -4.15
N ASP A 186 0.07 -5.24 -3.95
CA ASP A 186 -0.42 -4.54 -2.76
C ASP A 186 -1.96 -4.41 -2.70
N VAL A 187 -2.62 -4.37 -3.86
CA VAL A 187 -4.06 -4.06 -3.96
C VAL A 187 -4.90 -5.08 -3.20
N PHE A 188 -4.66 -6.37 -3.38
CA PHE A 188 -5.47 -7.39 -2.74
C PHE A 188 -5.22 -7.47 -1.23
N PHE A 189 -3.97 -7.31 -0.78
CA PHE A 189 -3.63 -7.19 0.64
C PHE A 189 -4.39 -6.03 1.29
N ALA A 190 -4.30 -4.83 0.71
CA ALA A 190 -4.96 -3.64 1.27
C ALA A 190 -6.49 -3.75 1.24
N THR A 191 -7.07 -4.39 0.20
CA THR A 191 -8.50 -4.68 0.12
C THR A 191 -8.94 -5.63 1.24
N GLN A 192 -8.18 -6.69 1.51
CA GLN A 192 -8.49 -7.62 2.61
C GLN A 192 -8.40 -6.93 3.98
N VAL A 193 -7.33 -6.16 4.21
CA VAL A 193 -7.16 -5.36 5.44
C VAL A 193 -8.35 -4.43 5.64
N GLY A 194 -8.74 -3.65 4.63
CA GLY A 194 -9.87 -2.74 4.71
C GLY A 194 -11.20 -3.44 4.96
N ALA A 195 -11.46 -4.55 4.28
CA ALA A 195 -12.72 -5.29 4.41
C ALA A 195 -12.85 -6.03 5.75
N LYS A 196 -11.75 -6.54 6.32
CA LYS A 196 -11.74 -7.28 7.59
C LYS A 196 -11.62 -6.40 8.83
N ALA A 197 -11.16 -5.15 8.68
CA ALA A 197 -11.08 -4.24 9.81
C ALA A 197 -12.47 -3.95 10.39
N SER A 198 -12.68 -4.20 11.67
CA SER A 198 -13.93 -3.87 12.38
C SER A 198 -14.00 -2.37 12.66
N LYS A 199 -12.92 -1.79 13.18
CA LYS A 199 -12.83 -0.39 13.52
C LYS A 199 -11.66 0.28 12.83
N ILE A 200 -11.90 1.44 12.21
CA ILE A 200 -10.86 2.25 11.56
C ILE A 200 -10.87 3.67 12.09
N ALA A 201 -9.69 4.32 12.03
CA ALA A 201 -9.57 5.76 12.18
C ALA A 201 -9.03 6.38 10.88
N ILE A 202 -9.37 7.64 10.65
CA ILE A 202 -8.94 8.43 9.49
C ILE A 202 -8.34 9.73 10.04
N GLU A 203 -7.04 9.86 9.89
CA GLU A 203 -6.27 11.02 10.32
C GLU A 203 -5.76 11.79 9.10
N LYS A 204 -6.02 13.11 9.08
CA LYS A 204 -5.66 13.96 7.93
C LYS A 204 -4.22 14.48 7.99
N LYS A 205 -3.52 14.29 9.10
CA LYS A 205 -2.10 14.65 9.20
C LYS A 205 -1.24 13.71 8.32
N VAL A 206 -0.14 14.25 7.83
CA VAL A 206 0.82 13.52 7.00
C VAL A 206 1.76 12.71 7.88
N THR A 207 1.97 11.44 7.53
CA THR A 207 2.95 10.57 8.20
C THR A 207 3.97 9.97 7.24
N TYR A 208 3.73 10.05 5.94
CA TYR A 208 4.48 9.33 4.93
C TYR A 208 4.81 10.21 3.74
N VAL A 209 6.07 10.21 3.32
CA VAL A 209 6.55 10.95 2.15
C VAL A 209 6.86 9.98 1.03
N VAL A 210 6.07 10.04 -0.03
CA VAL A 210 6.25 9.24 -1.24
C VAL A 210 7.23 9.94 -2.16
N THR A 211 8.24 9.23 -2.64
CA THR A 211 9.17 9.78 -3.62
C THR A 211 8.79 9.38 -5.04
N GLU A 212 8.94 10.30 -5.97
CA GLU A 212 8.74 10.05 -7.39
C GLU A 212 10.08 10.00 -8.12
N ARG A 213 10.33 8.88 -8.82
CA ARG A 213 11.48 8.65 -9.70
C ARG A 213 11.04 8.52 -11.15
N GLU A 214 11.91 8.93 -12.09
CA GLU A 214 11.59 8.83 -13.53
C GLU A 214 11.28 7.39 -13.97
N ASN A 215 12.03 6.40 -13.45
CA ASN A 215 11.95 4.99 -13.84
C ASN A 215 11.05 4.12 -12.93
N SER A 216 10.01 4.69 -12.32
CA SER A 216 9.10 3.94 -11.45
C SER A 216 8.32 2.86 -12.21
N LEU A 217 8.16 1.67 -11.59
CA LEU A 217 7.36 0.54 -12.11
C LEU A 217 5.90 0.91 -12.42
N VAL A 218 5.37 1.95 -11.77
CA VAL A 218 4.01 2.45 -12.03
C VAL A 218 3.83 2.97 -13.44
N LYS A 219 4.91 3.46 -14.09
CA LYS A 219 4.91 3.99 -15.46
C LYS A 219 4.89 2.90 -16.55
N GLN A 220 5.06 1.62 -16.19
CA GLN A 220 5.00 0.52 -17.15
C GLN A 220 3.58 0.27 -17.66
N LEU A 221 3.40 0.38 -18.99
CA LEU A 221 2.11 0.30 -19.68
C LEU A 221 2.01 -0.87 -20.67
N SER A 222 2.85 -1.90 -20.55
CA SER A 222 2.75 -3.09 -21.40
C SER A 222 1.38 -3.76 -21.26
N ALA A 223 0.90 -4.43 -22.30
CA ALA A 223 -0.36 -5.17 -22.27
C ALA A 223 -0.40 -6.18 -21.11
N GLU A 224 0.74 -6.78 -20.82
CA GLU A 224 0.92 -7.77 -19.75
C GLU A 224 0.75 -7.14 -18.37
N ALA A 225 1.39 -5.99 -18.12
CA ALA A 225 1.26 -5.24 -16.87
C ALA A 225 -0.19 -4.75 -16.65
N LEU A 226 -0.84 -4.27 -17.71
CA LEU A 226 -2.23 -3.81 -17.66
C LEU A 226 -3.21 -4.97 -17.39
N LEU A 227 -3.02 -6.13 -18.04
CA LEU A 227 -3.81 -7.34 -17.81
C LEU A 227 -3.61 -7.89 -16.38
N CYS A 228 -2.39 -7.86 -15.86
CA CYS A 228 -2.10 -8.27 -14.48
C CYS A 228 -2.87 -7.39 -13.49
N ARG A 229 -2.71 -6.06 -13.57
CA ARG A 229 -3.44 -5.10 -12.72
C ARG A 229 -4.95 -5.24 -12.82
N TYR A 230 -5.46 -5.53 -14.04
CA TYR A 230 -6.88 -5.76 -14.25
C TYR A 230 -7.39 -7.01 -13.53
N LYS A 231 -6.63 -8.14 -13.61
CA LYS A 231 -6.97 -9.37 -12.89
C LYS A 231 -6.99 -9.15 -11.38
N VAL A 232 -6.01 -8.43 -10.85
CA VAL A 232 -5.97 -8.08 -9.42
C VAL A 232 -7.17 -7.24 -9.01
N ALA A 233 -7.54 -6.23 -9.80
CA ALA A 233 -8.73 -5.41 -9.54
C ALA A 233 -10.03 -6.22 -9.56
N LEU A 234 -10.16 -7.16 -10.49
CA LEU A 234 -11.32 -8.07 -10.55
C LEU A 234 -11.39 -8.99 -9.32
N ARG A 235 -10.25 -9.53 -8.89
CA ARG A 235 -10.16 -10.36 -7.69
C ARG A 235 -10.53 -9.57 -6.43
N ALA A 236 -10.01 -8.34 -6.29
CA ALA A 236 -10.38 -7.44 -5.20
C ALA A 236 -11.89 -7.15 -5.19
N ASN A 237 -12.49 -6.88 -6.36
CA ASN A 237 -13.93 -6.69 -6.48
C ASN A 237 -14.75 -7.95 -6.12
N GLN A 238 -14.27 -9.14 -6.49
CA GLN A 238 -14.90 -10.40 -6.10
C GLN A 238 -14.89 -10.55 -4.57
N TYR A 239 -13.76 -10.25 -3.94
CA TYR A 239 -13.61 -10.31 -2.49
C TYR A 239 -14.51 -9.28 -1.79
N LEU A 240 -14.56 -8.02 -2.26
CA LEU A 240 -15.49 -7.02 -1.71
C LEU A 240 -16.95 -7.47 -1.79
N ARG A 241 -17.35 -8.19 -2.85
CA ARG A 241 -18.71 -8.78 -2.93
C ARG A 241 -18.95 -9.83 -1.87
N SER A 242 -17.99 -10.74 -1.64
CA SER A 242 -18.12 -11.81 -0.61
C SER A 242 -18.17 -11.26 0.81
N GLU A 243 -17.56 -10.09 1.04
CA GLU A 243 -17.57 -9.40 2.35
C GLU A 243 -18.77 -8.45 2.51
N GLY A 244 -19.77 -8.50 1.63
CA GLY A 244 -20.95 -7.61 1.69
C GLY A 244 -20.71 -6.18 1.23
N MET A 245 -19.51 -5.86 0.74
CA MET A 245 -19.10 -4.53 0.30
C MET A 245 -19.35 -4.28 -1.21
N LYS A 246 -20.35 -4.92 -1.80
CA LYS A 246 -20.71 -4.80 -3.22
C LYS A 246 -20.82 -3.34 -3.72
N PRO A 247 -21.38 -2.36 -2.96
CA PRO A 247 -21.45 -0.97 -3.38
C PRO A 247 -20.08 -0.27 -3.50
N TYR A 248 -19.01 -0.87 -2.98
CA TYR A 248 -17.68 -0.27 -2.93
C TYR A 248 -16.68 -0.92 -3.89
N GLN A 249 -17.16 -1.70 -4.86
CA GLN A 249 -16.31 -2.27 -5.90
C GLN A 249 -15.65 -1.19 -6.75
N ASN A 250 -14.39 -1.40 -7.11
CA ASN A 250 -13.63 -0.50 -7.96
C ASN A 250 -14.09 -0.57 -9.42
N THR A 251 -14.02 0.55 -10.14
CA THR A 251 -14.33 0.58 -11.57
C THR A 251 -13.31 -0.22 -12.38
N ILE A 252 -13.81 -1.00 -13.33
CA ILE A 252 -12.97 -1.74 -14.29
C ILE A 252 -12.83 -1.00 -15.63
N LEU A 253 -13.61 0.06 -15.87
CA LEU A 253 -13.57 0.80 -17.14
C LEU A 253 -12.20 1.42 -17.42
N PHE A 254 -11.52 1.92 -16.37
CA PHE A 254 -10.19 2.48 -16.51
C PHE A 254 -9.19 1.45 -17.05
N HIS A 255 -9.23 0.22 -16.55
CA HIS A 255 -8.37 -0.86 -17.02
C HIS A 255 -8.71 -1.26 -18.45
N LEU A 256 -10.00 -1.46 -18.77
CA LEU A 256 -10.44 -1.83 -20.12
C LEU A 256 -10.04 -0.78 -21.15
N LYS A 257 -10.25 0.52 -20.85
CA LYS A 257 -9.84 1.63 -21.73
C LYS A 257 -8.31 1.64 -21.98
N ARG A 258 -7.49 1.30 -20.98
CA ARG A 258 -6.03 1.24 -21.17
C ARG A 258 -5.61 0.01 -21.97
N ILE A 259 -6.22 -1.15 -21.69
CA ILE A 259 -5.92 -2.41 -22.40
C ILE A 259 -6.35 -2.32 -23.87
N SER A 260 -7.47 -1.66 -24.19
CA SER A 260 -7.92 -1.50 -25.60
C SER A 260 -6.87 -0.75 -26.47
N LYS A 261 -6.06 0.12 -25.86
CA LYS A 261 -4.97 0.82 -26.56
C LYS A 261 -3.79 -0.11 -26.91
N CYS A 262 -3.69 -1.29 -26.30
CA CYS A 262 -2.65 -2.28 -26.57
C CYS A 262 -3.04 -3.24 -27.71
N GLY A 263 -4.19 -3.06 -28.35
CA GLY A 263 -4.67 -3.85 -29.47
C GLY A 263 -5.82 -4.81 -29.13
N MET A 264 -6.36 -5.44 -30.17
CA MET A 264 -7.57 -6.26 -30.07
C MET A 264 -7.38 -7.53 -29.23
N ILE A 265 -6.25 -8.22 -29.37
CA ILE A 265 -6.02 -9.49 -28.67
C ILE A 265 -5.97 -9.31 -27.15
N PRO A 266 -5.18 -8.37 -26.57
CA PRO A 266 -5.25 -8.09 -25.12
C PRO A 266 -6.64 -7.65 -24.65
N PHE A 267 -7.36 -6.90 -25.47
CA PHE A 267 -8.70 -6.43 -25.14
C PHE A 267 -9.71 -7.57 -25.04
N VAL A 268 -9.74 -8.48 -26.03
CA VAL A 268 -10.61 -9.68 -25.98
C VAL A 268 -10.25 -10.57 -24.79
N LYS A 269 -8.95 -10.79 -24.51
CA LYS A 269 -8.52 -11.51 -23.31
C LYS A 269 -9.06 -10.84 -22.03
N ALA A 270 -9.00 -9.52 -21.95
CA ALA A 270 -9.55 -8.78 -20.79
C ALA A 270 -11.07 -8.98 -20.66
N LEU A 271 -11.82 -8.93 -21.75
CA LEU A 271 -13.26 -9.19 -21.74
C LEU A 271 -13.58 -10.59 -21.20
N CYS A 272 -12.91 -11.64 -21.71
CA CYS A 272 -13.10 -13.00 -21.23
C CYS A 272 -12.78 -13.16 -19.73
N VAL A 273 -11.68 -12.56 -19.27
CA VAL A 273 -11.31 -12.57 -17.85
C VAL A 273 -12.35 -11.84 -17.01
N GLY A 274 -12.84 -10.69 -17.46
CA GLY A 274 -13.91 -9.95 -16.78
C GLY A 274 -15.18 -10.76 -16.59
N PHE A 275 -15.61 -11.53 -17.60
CA PHE A 275 -16.74 -12.47 -17.46
C PHE A 275 -16.48 -13.53 -16.39
N LYS A 276 -15.31 -14.17 -16.42
CA LYS A 276 -14.95 -15.21 -15.46
C LYS A 276 -15.04 -14.74 -14.00
N TYR A 277 -14.68 -13.49 -13.73
CA TYR A 277 -14.71 -12.91 -12.37
C TYR A 277 -16.03 -12.21 -12.04
N GLY A 278 -17.05 -12.26 -12.92
CA GLY A 278 -18.32 -11.56 -12.73
C GLY A 278 -18.12 -10.04 -12.61
N GLY A 279 -17.18 -9.49 -13.42
CA GLY A 279 -16.77 -8.08 -13.32
C GLY A 279 -17.75 -7.10 -13.95
N TYR A 280 -18.64 -7.55 -14.86
CA TYR A 280 -19.53 -6.69 -15.61
C TYR A 280 -20.86 -6.50 -14.90
N ASN A 281 -20.95 -5.49 -14.07
CA ASN A 281 -22.17 -5.05 -13.41
C ASN A 281 -22.25 -3.51 -13.40
N LEU A 282 -23.44 -2.97 -13.17
CA LEU A 282 -23.69 -1.53 -13.21
C LEU A 282 -22.74 -0.73 -12.30
N HIS A 283 -22.42 -1.26 -11.14
CA HIS A 283 -21.54 -0.58 -10.20
C HIS A 283 -20.11 -0.45 -10.75
N THR A 284 -19.49 -1.57 -11.17
CA THR A 284 -18.10 -1.59 -11.68
C THR A 284 -17.94 -0.86 -13.01
N LEU A 285 -18.99 -0.83 -13.83
CA LEU A 285 -18.95 -0.16 -15.12
C LEU A 285 -19.27 1.33 -15.05
N TYR A 286 -20.09 1.77 -14.10
CA TYR A 286 -20.59 3.13 -14.09
C TYR A 286 -20.53 3.84 -12.74
N LEU A 287 -21.20 3.30 -11.70
CA LEU A 287 -21.40 4.02 -10.44
C LEU A 287 -20.10 4.36 -9.71
N SER A 288 -19.17 3.40 -9.62
CA SER A 288 -17.87 3.64 -8.98
C SER A 288 -17.05 4.70 -9.73
N SER A 289 -17.12 4.72 -11.06
CA SER A 289 -16.44 5.75 -11.87
C SER A 289 -16.98 7.15 -11.59
N ARG A 290 -18.29 7.33 -11.42
CA ARG A 290 -18.89 8.62 -11.07
C ARG A 290 -18.48 9.08 -9.67
N MET A 291 -18.55 8.20 -8.70
CA MET A 291 -18.15 8.50 -7.31
C MET A 291 -16.67 8.93 -7.23
N VAL A 292 -15.77 8.16 -7.84
CA VAL A 292 -14.34 8.50 -7.86
C VAL A 292 -14.11 9.85 -8.53
N LYS A 293 -14.73 10.12 -9.68
CA LYS A 293 -14.62 11.42 -10.36
C LYS A 293 -15.11 12.57 -9.49
N HIS A 294 -16.22 12.41 -8.79
CA HIS A 294 -16.76 13.43 -7.90
C HIS A 294 -15.76 13.75 -6.77
N ILE A 295 -15.24 12.73 -6.09
CA ILE A 295 -14.26 12.92 -5.01
C ILE A 295 -13.00 13.62 -5.52
N LEU A 296 -12.43 13.16 -6.63
CA LEU A 296 -11.22 13.75 -7.20
C LEU A 296 -11.42 15.19 -7.68
N HIS A 297 -12.59 15.50 -8.24
CA HIS A 297 -12.89 16.87 -8.67
C HIS A 297 -13.03 17.83 -7.48
N THR A 298 -13.62 17.36 -6.38
CA THR A 298 -13.90 18.21 -5.20
C THR A 298 -12.69 18.36 -4.30
N TYR A 299 -11.85 17.34 -4.20
CA TYR A 299 -10.72 17.27 -3.25
C TYR A 299 -9.36 17.07 -3.95
N ASN A 300 -9.23 17.57 -5.20
CA ASN A 300 -7.98 17.46 -5.93
C ASN A 300 -6.86 18.24 -5.23
N PRO A 301 -5.76 17.60 -4.81
CA PRO A 301 -4.65 18.25 -4.11
C PRO A 301 -3.82 19.20 -5.00
N SER A 302 -4.08 19.28 -6.31
CA SER A 302 -3.44 20.23 -7.22
C SER A 302 -4.13 21.61 -7.23
N GLN A 303 -5.17 21.82 -6.43
CA GLN A 303 -5.69 23.16 -6.12
C GLN A 303 -5.14 23.59 -4.74
N PRO A 304 -4.47 24.74 -4.65
CA PRO A 304 -3.91 25.26 -3.40
C PRO A 304 -4.99 25.55 -2.36
#